data_c15049ac60c99b5d1d8540953a85965b
#
_entry.id   c15049ac60c99b5d1d8540953a85965b
#
_cell.length_a   1.000
_cell.length_b   1.000
_cell.length_c   1.000
_cell.angle_alpha   90.00
_cell.angle_beta   90.00
_cell.angle_gamma   90.00
#
_symmetry.space_group_name_H-M   'P 1'
#
loop_
_entity.id
_entity.type
_entity.pdbx_description
1 polymer ?
#
loop_
_entity_poly.entity_id
_entity_poly.type
_entity_poly.pdbx_seq_one_letter_code
_entity_poly.pdbx_strand_id
1 'polypeptide(L)'
;MIAAGIDLGGTKIEAQLFDVMWNCKQKIRLVTPKTYEALLSTLHEAVQWVSSHQKGLPIGIGAAGIISKKSGQTLTANLPASGERLSLDIKDLSQRSFTYLNDSRAFTLSEAVFGSAIGYDLVAGLTLGTGTGGGLVSGGRLLSDPAGIGGEFGHMSAPAHLVNLYDLPTFNCGCGRKGCFETLVSGPGMERIAEVVTGHKISPLDIDKNRTTDAGLEKVWKIWCDIVAELCLTIDYIVNPDVIVIGGGLSNMRKITSSIKESMEKAQLKGFGVPDLILAQDGETSGARGAAYAAWLQAGNA
;
A
#
# COMPACT_ATOMS: atom_id res chain seq x y z
N MET A 1 -9.73 12.07 -22.80
CA MET A 1 -9.14 11.62 -21.52
C MET A 1 -8.67 12.83 -20.73
N ILE A 2 -8.62 12.73 -19.39
CA ILE A 2 -8.16 13.86 -18.55
C ILE A 2 -6.84 13.57 -17.85
N ALA A 3 -6.53 12.31 -17.59
CA ALA A 3 -5.30 11.88 -16.95
C ALA A 3 -4.97 10.42 -17.31
N ALA A 4 -3.71 10.05 -17.05
CA ALA A 4 -3.25 8.68 -17.13
C ALA A 4 -2.56 8.27 -15.82
N GLY A 5 -2.72 7.00 -15.45
CA GLY A 5 -2.04 6.41 -14.30
C GLY A 5 -1.28 5.17 -14.71
N ILE A 6 -0.10 4.99 -14.15
CA ILE A 6 0.72 3.80 -14.32
C ILE A 6 0.91 3.16 -12.94
N ASP A 7 0.46 1.92 -12.80
CA ASP A 7 0.75 1.07 -11.65
C ASP A 7 1.99 0.23 -11.96
N LEU A 8 3.09 0.54 -11.26
CA LEU A 8 4.39 -0.09 -11.44
C LEU A 8 4.65 -1.10 -10.31
N GLY A 9 4.14 -2.31 -10.51
CA GLY A 9 4.31 -3.42 -9.58
C GLY A 9 5.48 -4.35 -9.92
N GLY A 10 5.83 -5.24 -8.99
CA GLY A 10 6.96 -6.18 -9.15
C GLY A 10 6.77 -7.28 -10.21
N THR A 11 5.53 -7.50 -10.68
CA THR A 11 5.19 -8.54 -11.67
C THR A 11 4.58 -7.99 -12.94
N LYS A 12 3.87 -6.85 -12.84
CA LYS A 12 3.19 -6.19 -13.96
C LYS A 12 3.35 -4.67 -13.88
N ILE A 13 3.35 -4.03 -15.05
CA ILE A 13 3.19 -2.60 -15.25
C ILE A 13 1.86 -2.41 -15.95
N GLU A 14 0.94 -1.64 -15.36
CA GLU A 14 -0.36 -1.38 -15.95
C GLU A 14 -0.58 0.11 -16.15
N ALA A 15 -0.74 0.57 -17.40
CA ALA A 15 -1.09 1.95 -17.71
C ALA A 15 -2.58 2.04 -18.06
N GLN A 16 -3.26 3.04 -17.49
CA GLN A 16 -4.70 3.26 -17.65
C GLN A 16 -4.98 4.71 -18.05
N LEU A 17 -5.99 4.91 -18.88
CA LEU A 17 -6.50 6.22 -19.31
C LEU A 17 -7.88 6.48 -18.72
N PHE A 18 -8.06 7.65 -18.12
CA PHE A 18 -9.29 8.02 -17.41
C PHE A 18 -10.04 9.14 -18.12
N ASP A 19 -11.37 9.03 -18.16
CA ASP A 19 -12.28 10.08 -18.62
C ASP A 19 -12.64 11.07 -17.49
N VAL A 20 -13.50 12.05 -17.81
CA VAL A 20 -13.95 13.08 -16.85
C VAL A 20 -14.73 12.52 -15.66
N MET A 21 -15.28 11.32 -15.78
CA MET A 21 -15.96 10.60 -14.69
C MET A 21 -15.04 9.62 -13.97
N TRP A 22 -13.75 9.66 -14.24
CA TRP A 22 -12.73 8.76 -13.68
C TRP A 22 -12.93 7.28 -14.01
N ASN A 23 -13.68 6.97 -15.07
CA ASN A 23 -13.77 5.62 -15.59
C ASN A 23 -12.51 5.29 -16.41
N CYS A 24 -11.95 4.12 -16.19
CA CYS A 24 -10.89 3.58 -17.03
C CYS A 24 -11.46 3.23 -18.42
N LYS A 25 -11.05 3.95 -19.46
CA LYS A 25 -11.52 3.76 -20.83
C LYS A 25 -10.64 2.82 -21.62
N GLN A 26 -9.35 2.85 -21.37
CA GLN A 26 -8.36 2.00 -22.03
C GLN A 26 -7.24 1.66 -21.07
N LYS A 27 -6.66 0.48 -21.24
CA LYS A 27 -5.50 0.05 -20.48
C LYS A 27 -4.58 -0.86 -21.29
N ILE A 28 -3.30 -0.83 -20.92
CA ILE A 28 -2.29 -1.78 -21.37
C ILE A 28 -1.64 -2.42 -20.15
N ARG A 29 -1.28 -3.70 -20.29
CA ARG A 29 -0.56 -4.44 -19.25
C ARG A 29 0.71 -5.03 -19.85
N LEU A 30 1.83 -4.74 -19.23
CA LEU A 30 3.16 -5.21 -19.60
C LEU A 30 3.74 -6.04 -18.43
N VAL A 31 4.66 -6.95 -18.72
CA VAL A 31 5.36 -7.73 -17.71
C VAL A 31 6.50 -6.88 -17.14
N THR A 32 6.66 -6.86 -15.81
CA THR A 32 7.79 -6.19 -15.16
C THR A 32 9.08 -6.97 -15.43
N PRO A 33 10.08 -6.36 -16.09
CA PRO A 33 11.36 -7.02 -16.37
C PRO A 33 12.21 -7.24 -15.11
N LYS A 34 13.30 -7.99 -15.28
CA LYS A 34 14.20 -8.37 -14.17
C LYS A 34 15.47 -7.49 -14.11
N THR A 35 15.75 -6.67 -15.12
CA THR A 35 16.88 -5.74 -15.13
C THR A 35 16.39 -4.31 -15.18
N TYR A 36 17.20 -3.37 -14.69
CA TYR A 36 16.84 -1.96 -14.62
C TYR A 36 16.66 -1.33 -16.01
N GLU A 37 17.57 -1.63 -16.94
CA GLU A 37 17.51 -1.10 -18.31
C GLU A 37 16.24 -1.56 -19.04
N ALA A 38 15.88 -2.84 -18.89
CA ALA A 38 14.65 -3.36 -19.45
C ALA A 38 13.42 -2.75 -18.77
N LEU A 39 13.47 -2.50 -17.44
CA LEU A 39 12.40 -1.80 -16.72
C LEU A 39 12.18 -0.39 -17.26
N LEU A 40 13.24 0.39 -17.45
CA LEU A 40 13.16 1.72 -18.05
C LEU A 40 12.57 1.69 -19.46
N SER A 41 13.01 0.74 -20.30
CA SER A 41 12.48 0.58 -21.65
C SER A 41 10.97 0.24 -21.63
N THR A 42 10.55 -0.70 -20.77
CA THR A 42 9.14 -1.11 -20.67
C THR A 42 8.27 0.02 -20.08
N LEU A 43 8.78 0.75 -19.10
CA LEU A 43 8.07 1.91 -18.56
C LEU A 43 7.96 3.03 -19.61
N HIS A 44 8.99 3.24 -20.42
CA HIS A 44 8.95 4.18 -21.55
C HIS A 44 7.92 3.77 -22.60
N GLU A 45 7.81 2.47 -22.92
CA GLU A 45 6.76 1.93 -23.80
C GLU A 45 5.35 2.28 -23.26
N ALA A 46 5.12 2.10 -21.96
CA ALA A 46 3.85 2.48 -21.33
C ALA A 46 3.57 3.99 -21.45
N VAL A 47 4.59 4.84 -21.29
CA VAL A 47 4.49 6.30 -21.49
C VAL A 47 4.21 6.67 -22.95
N GLN A 48 4.86 6.00 -23.89
CA GLN A 48 4.61 6.19 -25.32
C GLN A 48 3.18 5.79 -25.69
N TRP A 49 2.70 4.67 -25.15
CA TRP A 49 1.31 4.24 -25.34
C TRP A 49 0.31 5.30 -24.85
N VAL A 50 0.50 5.88 -23.65
CA VAL A 50 -0.32 7.00 -23.16
C VAL A 50 -0.26 8.17 -24.16
N SER A 51 0.92 8.54 -24.62
CA SER A 51 1.15 9.70 -25.51
C SER A 51 0.56 9.52 -26.90
N SER A 52 0.45 8.26 -27.38
CA SER A 52 -0.16 7.94 -28.69
C SER A 52 -1.69 8.16 -28.67
N HIS A 53 -2.33 8.05 -27.49
CA HIS A 53 -3.76 8.29 -27.37
C HIS A 53 -4.11 9.78 -27.23
N GLN A 54 -3.34 10.48 -26.41
CA GLN A 54 -3.49 11.93 -26.24
C GLN A 54 -2.20 12.56 -25.74
N LYS A 55 -1.68 13.52 -26.48
CA LYS A 55 -0.50 14.31 -26.07
C LYS A 55 -0.84 15.20 -24.89
N GLY A 56 0.12 15.38 -23.98
CA GLY A 56 0.02 16.36 -22.89
C GLY A 56 -0.83 15.91 -21.67
N LEU A 57 -1.37 14.69 -21.65
CA LEU A 57 -2.07 14.18 -20.45
C LEU A 57 -1.15 14.21 -19.23
N PRO A 58 -1.64 14.66 -18.05
CA PRO A 58 -0.94 14.41 -16.79
C PRO A 58 -0.76 12.90 -16.57
N ILE A 59 0.44 12.48 -16.19
CA ILE A 59 0.74 11.07 -15.92
C ILE A 59 1.22 10.93 -14.48
N GLY A 60 0.51 10.12 -13.70
CA GLY A 60 0.94 9.67 -12.39
C GLY A 60 1.50 8.25 -12.43
N ILE A 61 2.53 7.98 -11.65
CA ILE A 61 3.14 6.66 -11.50
C ILE A 61 3.06 6.26 -10.03
N GLY A 62 2.27 5.22 -9.74
CA GLY A 62 2.26 4.52 -8.45
C GLY A 62 3.28 3.39 -8.51
N ALA A 63 4.32 3.47 -7.71
CA ALA A 63 5.42 2.51 -7.76
C ALA A 63 5.59 1.77 -6.43
N ALA A 64 5.84 0.45 -6.51
CA ALA A 64 6.20 -0.35 -5.35
C ALA A 64 7.55 0.11 -4.77
N GLY A 65 7.55 0.58 -3.52
CA GLY A 65 8.72 1.14 -2.83
C GLY A 65 8.70 2.65 -2.70
N ILE A 66 9.82 3.20 -2.23
CA ILE A 66 9.98 4.62 -1.92
C ILE A 66 10.88 5.26 -2.96
N ILE A 67 10.47 6.41 -3.50
CA ILE A 67 11.29 7.22 -4.38
C ILE A 67 11.62 8.55 -3.69
N SER A 68 12.90 8.79 -3.43
CA SER A 68 13.37 10.03 -2.85
C SER A 68 13.08 11.21 -3.79
N LYS A 69 12.25 12.14 -3.37
CA LYS A 69 11.94 13.36 -4.14
C LYS A 69 13.17 14.24 -4.37
N LYS A 70 14.17 14.16 -3.50
CA LYS A 70 15.40 14.98 -3.57
C LYS A 70 16.43 14.39 -4.52
N SER A 71 16.70 13.08 -4.44
CA SER A 71 17.79 12.43 -5.20
C SER A 71 17.28 11.61 -6.39
N GLY A 72 15.98 11.30 -6.45
CA GLY A 72 15.41 10.37 -7.41
C GLY A 72 15.68 8.89 -7.09
N GLN A 73 16.52 8.61 -6.08
CA GLN A 73 16.86 7.23 -5.70
C GLN A 73 15.65 6.45 -5.26
N THR A 74 15.60 5.21 -5.68
CA THR A 74 14.53 4.26 -5.37
C THR A 74 15.00 3.27 -4.33
N LEU A 75 14.18 3.05 -3.29
CA LEU A 75 14.30 1.96 -2.33
C LEU A 75 13.14 1.01 -2.55
N THR A 76 13.41 -0.18 -3.07
CA THR A 76 12.38 -1.17 -3.39
C THR A 76 12.92 -2.58 -3.21
N ALA A 77 12.06 -3.49 -2.74
CA ALA A 77 12.36 -4.92 -2.68
C ALA A 77 11.82 -5.68 -3.90
N ASN A 78 10.87 -5.09 -4.63
CA ASN A 78 10.07 -5.79 -5.64
C ASN A 78 10.40 -5.38 -7.09
N LEU A 79 11.17 -4.31 -7.28
CA LEU A 79 11.57 -3.82 -8.60
C LEU A 79 13.09 -3.91 -8.76
N PRO A 80 13.61 -4.13 -9.96
CA PRO A 80 15.07 -4.08 -10.23
C PRO A 80 15.56 -2.63 -10.34
N ALA A 81 15.17 -1.78 -9.37
CA ALA A 81 15.46 -0.34 -9.37
C ALA A 81 16.00 0.15 -8.02
N SER A 82 16.38 -0.76 -7.11
CA SER A 82 16.87 -0.36 -5.79
C SER A 82 18.26 0.29 -5.92
N GLY A 83 18.38 1.53 -5.40
CA GLY A 83 19.59 2.34 -5.55
C GLY A 83 19.63 3.18 -6.84
N GLU A 84 18.78 2.89 -7.83
CA GLU A 84 18.72 3.58 -9.11
C GLU A 84 17.89 4.87 -9.04
N ARG A 85 18.05 5.75 -10.03
CA ARG A 85 17.38 7.07 -10.11
C ARG A 85 16.13 7.00 -11.00
N LEU A 86 15.27 6.02 -10.79
CA LEU A 86 14.14 5.67 -11.65
C LEU A 86 13.31 6.88 -12.10
N SER A 87 12.98 7.79 -11.19
CA SER A 87 12.14 8.95 -11.50
C SER A 87 12.83 9.97 -12.40
N LEU A 88 14.15 10.12 -12.30
CA LEU A 88 14.92 11.01 -13.12
C LEU A 88 15.21 10.37 -14.49
N ASP A 89 15.61 9.11 -14.49
CA ASP A 89 16.01 8.41 -15.72
C ASP A 89 14.83 8.24 -16.68
N ILE A 90 13.61 7.92 -16.17
CA ILE A 90 12.43 7.88 -17.04
C ILE A 90 12.00 9.27 -17.52
N LYS A 91 12.16 10.31 -16.70
CA LYS A 91 11.94 11.70 -17.13
C LYS A 91 12.88 12.08 -18.27
N ASP A 92 14.16 11.76 -18.13
CA ASP A 92 15.19 12.08 -19.14
C ASP A 92 14.95 11.29 -20.44
N LEU A 93 14.60 10.00 -20.33
CA LEU A 93 14.30 9.15 -21.47
C LEU A 93 13.04 9.58 -22.24
N SER A 94 11.98 9.94 -21.54
CA SER A 94 10.69 10.27 -22.15
C SER A 94 10.49 11.76 -22.44
N GLN A 95 11.40 12.62 -21.96
CA GLN A 95 11.30 14.10 -22.02
C GLN A 95 9.97 14.63 -21.47
N ARG A 96 9.46 13.96 -20.38
CA ARG A 96 8.20 14.31 -19.72
C ARG A 96 8.35 14.33 -18.21
N SER A 97 7.54 15.16 -17.56
CA SER A 97 7.40 15.16 -16.11
C SER A 97 6.28 14.21 -15.67
N PHE A 98 6.45 13.59 -14.49
CA PHE A 98 5.53 12.65 -13.90
C PHE A 98 5.27 13.02 -12.43
N THR A 99 4.10 12.64 -11.92
CA THR A 99 3.83 12.63 -10.49
C THR A 99 4.07 11.23 -9.96
N TYR A 100 5.01 11.09 -9.01
CA TYR A 100 5.33 9.80 -8.40
C TYR A 100 4.71 9.68 -7.03
N LEU A 101 4.12 8.50 -6.76
CA LEU A 101 3.62 8.09 -5.46
C LEU A 101 4.13 6.69 -5.15
N ASN A 102 4.24 6.36 -3.87
CA ASN A 102 4.22 4.97 -3.44
C ASN A 102 2.86 4.35 -3.80
N ASP A 103 2.83 3.05 -4.16
CA ASP A 103 1.62 2.32 -4.57
C ASP A 103 0.51 2.35 -3.51
N SER A 104 0.86 2.20 -2.22
CA SER A 104 -0.10 2.25 -1.11
C SER A 104 -0.69 3.65 -0.90
N ARG A 105 0.08 4.70 -1.21
CA ARG A 105 -0.42 6.09 -1.19
C ARG A 105 -1.37 6.35 -2.36
N ALA A 106 -1.03 5.85 -3.55
CA ALA A 106 -1.92 5.92 -4.70
C ALA A 106 -3.23 5.15 -4.44
N PHE A 107 -3.13 3.96 -3.85
CA PHE A 107 -4.27 3.20 -3.35
C PHE A 107 -5.14 4.02 -2.40
N THR A 108 -4.56 4.60 -1.34
CA THR A 108 -5.30 5.38 -0.35
C THR A 108 -6.04 6.55 -0.98
N LEU A 109 -5.39 7.28 -1.88
CA LEU A 109 -6.00 8.41 -2.59
C LEU A 109 -7.17 7.96 -3.46
N SER A 110 -7.04 6.83 -4.14
CA SER A 110 -8.13 6.26 -4.94
C SER A 110 -9.33 5.87 -4.10
N GLU A 111 -9.11 5.19 -2.97
CA GLU A 111 -10.21 4.77 -2.09
C GLU A 111 -10.89 5.95 -1.40
N ALA A 112 -10.15 7.00 -1.04
CA ALA A 112 -10.70 8.20 -0.43
C ALA A 112 -11.58 9.00 -1.39
N VAL A 113 -11.25 9.03 -2.69
CA VAL A 113 -11.94 9.89 -3.67
C VAL A 113 -12.97 9.12 -4.49
N PHE A 114 -12.72 7.84 -4.79
CA PHE A 114 -13.51 7.05 -5.74
C PHE A 114 -13.98 5.70 -5.21
N GLY A 115 -13.52 5.29 -4.05
CA GLY A 115 -13.75 3.96 -3.50
C GLY A 115 -14.58 3.95 -2.22
N SER A 116 -14.26 3.03 -1.33
CA SER A 116 -15.03 2.74 -0.12
C SER A 116 -15.04 3.87 0.92
N ALA A 117 -14.09 4.80 0.85
CA ALA A 117 -13.97 5.90 1.81
C ALA A 117 -14.51 7.24 1.29
N ILE A 118 -15.34 7.24 0.26
CA ILE A 118 -16.05 8.46 -0.19
C ILE A 118 -16.89 9.01 0.95
N GLY A 119 -16.74 10.32 1.23
CA GLY A 119 -17.52 11.02 2.26
C GLY A 119 -16.83 11.16 3.60
N TYR A 120 -15.71 10.49 3.84
CA TYR A 120 -14.85 10.73 4.99
C TYR A 120 -13.86 11.85 4.71
N ASP A 121 -13.57 12.69 5.71
CA ASP A 121 -12.63 13.82 5.54
C ASP A 121 -11.18 13.38 5.69
N LEU A 122 -10.85 12.66 6.77
CA LEU A 122 -9.51 12.16 7.05
C LEU A 122 -9.47 10.62 6.92
N VAL A 123 -8.84 10.15 5.85
CA VAL A 123 -8.75 8.73 5.50
C VAL A 123 -7.32 8.24 5.66
N ALA A 124 -7.14 7.16 6.42
CA ALA A 124 -5.92 6.36 6.41
C ALA A 124 -6.13 5.11 5.56
N GLY A 125 -5.23 4.85 4.61
CA GLY A 125 -5.20 3.58 3.90
C GLY A 125 -4.13 2.67 4.51
N LEU A 126 -4.41 1.39 4.62
CA LEU A 126 -3.47 0.37 5.09
C LEU A 126 -3.49 -0.82 4.14
N THR A 127 -2.40 -1.05 3.44
CA THR A 127 -2.23 -2.22 2.57
C THR A 127 -1.56 -3.35 3.33
N LEU A 128 -2.20 -4.50 3.37
CA LEU A 128 -1.72 -5.74 3.99
C LEU A 128 -1.55 -6.80 2.91
N GLY A 129 -0.31 -7.07 2.52
CA GLY A 129 0.04 -7.97 1.42
C GLY A 129 1.42 -8.59 1.60
N THR A 130 2.22 -8.67 0.54
CA THR A 130 3.64 -9.08 0.61
C THR A 130 4.44 -8.14 1.51
N GLY A 131 4.12 -6.84 1.47
CA GLY A 131 4.59 -5.80 2.39
C GLY A 131 3.42 -5.14 3.11
N THR A 132 3.73 -4.08 3.87
CA THR A 132 2.77 -3.27 4.60
C THR A 132 3.11 -1.79 4.42
N GLY A 133 2.18 -1.06 3.83
CA GLY A 133 2.30 0.38 3.61
C GLY A 133 0.95 1.06 3.73
N GLY A 134 0.90 2.34 3.42
CA GLY A 134 -0.35 3.08 3.44
C GLY A 134 -0.23 4.51 2.96
N GLY A 135 -1.21 5.31 3.29
CA GLY A 135 -1.26 6.73 2.98
C GLY A 135 -2.24 7.46 3.87
N LEU A 136 -2.19 8.77 3.82
CA LEU A 136 -3.11 9.65 4.53
C LEU A 136 -3.68 10.67 3.55
N VAL A 137 -5.00 10.80 3.54
CA VAL A 137 -5.75 11.70 2.67
C VAL A 137 -6.68 12.55 3.52
N SER A 138 -6.67 13.85 3.32
CA SER A 138 -7.64 14.78 3.93
C SER A 138 -8.22 15.66 2.83
N GLY A 139 -9.54 15.84 2.84
CA GLY A 139 -10.24 16.63 1.83
C GLY A 139 -9.95 16.21 0.39
N GLY A 140 -9.80 14.91 0.13
CA GLY A 140 -9.50 14.35 -1.20
C GLY A 140 -8.06 14.60 -1.69
N ARG A 141 -7.13 14.99 -0.83
CA ARG A 141 -5.72 15.23 -1.15
C ARG A 141 -4.80 14.45 -0.21
N LEU A 142 -3.72 13.91 -0.76
CA LEU A 142 -2.67 13.32 0.07
C LEU A 142 -2.08 14.36 1.01
N LEU A 143 -1.85 13.99 2.26
CA LEU A 143 -1.10 14.83 3.19
C LEU A 143 0.30 15.11 2.64
N SER A 144 0.82 16.31 2.98
CA SER A 144 2.16 16.73 2.55
C SER A 144 3.21 15.72 2.97
N ASP A 145 4.06 15.35 2.02
CA ASP A 145 5.12 14.37 2.21
C ASP A 145 6.36 14.81 1.42
N PRO A 146 7.18 15.70 2.01
CA PRO A 146 8.35 16.27 1.33
C PRO A 146 9.45 15.24 1.05
N ALA A 147 9.55 14.19 1.88
CA ALA A 147 10.60 13.18 1.76
C ALA A 147 10.18 11.94 0.93
N GLY A 148 8.87 11.72 0.74
CA GLY A 148 8.35 10.54 0.05
C GLY A 148 8.14 9.32 0.95
N ILE A 149 8.18 9.49 2.31
CA ILE A 149 8.09 8.39 3.29
C ILE A 149 6.79 8.38 4.11
N GLY A 150 5.90 9.33 3.87
CA GLY A 150 4.61 9.37 4.57
C GLY A 150 3.76 8.13 4.25
N GLY A 151 3.25 7.45 5.28
CA GLY A 151 2.48 6.23 5.11
C GLY A 151 3.27 4.93 5.14
N GLU A 152 4.59 4.99 5.38
CA GLU A 152 5.44 3.80 5.58
C GLU A 152 5.18 3.13 6.96
N PHE A 153 3.90 2.85 7.23
CA PHE A 153 3.43 2.35 8.53
C PHE A 153 4.05 1.01 8.90
N GLY A 154 4.30 0.16 7.91
CA GLY A 154 4.95 -1.14 8.11
C GLY A 154 6.36 -1.03 8.70
N HIS A 155 7.02 0.12 8.50
CA HIS A 155 8.38 0.33 9.01
C HIS A 155 8.44 1.00 10.39
N MET A 156 7.31 1.31 11.03
CA MET A 156 7.28 1.65 12.45
C MET A 156 7.68 0.42 13.30
N SER A 157 8.09 0.65 14.55
CA SER A 157 8.51 -0.43 15.45
C SER A 157 7.31 -1.26 15.91
N ALA A 158 7.43 -2.58 15.85
CA ALA A 158 6.42 -3.51 16.37
C ALA A 158 6.22 -3.29 17.88
N PRO A 159 4.99 -3.55 18.41
CA PRO A 159 4.65 -3.27 19.80
C PRO A 159 5.37 -4.23 20.75
N ALA A 160 6.32 -3.71 21.53
CA ALA A 160 7.16 -4.53 22.40
C ALA A 160 6.35 -5.37 23.40
N HIS A 161 5.23 -4.84 23.90
CA HIS A 161 4.37 -5.55 24.84
C HIS A 161 3.72 -6.80 24.21
N LEU A 162 3.28 -6.74 22.96
CA LEU A 162 2.70 -7.92 22.27
C LEU A 162 3.79 -8.89 21.81
N VAL A 163 4.95 -8.37 21.35
CA VAL A 163 6.11 -9.20 21.02
C VAL A 163 6.51 -10.06 22.21
N ASN A 164 6.60 -9.45 23.42
CA ASN A 164 6.89 -10.17 24.66
C ASN A 164 5.74 -11.10 25.09
N LEU A 165 4.48 -10.64 25.02
CA LEU A 165 3.31 -11.44 25.44
C LEU A 165 3.20 -12.74 24.65
N TYR A 166 3.55 -12.73 23.37
CA TYR A 166 3.43 -13.86 22.46
C TYR A 166 4.74 -14.58 22.17
N ASP A 167 5.83 -14.22 22.90
CA ASP A 167 7.18 -14.79 22.73
C ASP A 167 7.66 -14.76 21.28
N LEU A 168 7.36 -13.67 20.56
CA LEU A 168 7.77 -13.52 19.16
C LEU A 168 9.22 -13.06 19.04
N PRO A 169 10.01 -13.64 18.13
CA PRO A 169 11.35 -13.16 17.82
C PRO A 169 11.31 -11.76 17.16
N THR A 170 12.37 -10.99 17.35
CA THR A 170 12.61 -9.76 16.61
C THR A 170 13.22 -10.09 15.25
N PHE A 171 12.45 -9.93 14.16
CA PHE A 171 12.87 -10.26 12.81
C PHE A 171 13.60 -9.11 12.11
N ASN A 172 14.51 -9.45 11.18
CA ASN A 172 15.10 -8.49 10.25
C ASN A 172 14.04 -8.04 9.24
N CYS A 173 13.98 -6.75 8.96
CA CYS A 173 13.12 -6.16 7.91
C CYS A 173 13.93 -5.91 6.64
N GLY A 174 13.28 -6.00 5.48
CA GLY A 174 13.86 -5.67 4.18
C GLY A 174 14.39 -4.23 4.07
N CYS A 175 13.91 -3.31 4.92
CA CYS A 175 14.41 -1.94 4.99
C CYS A 175 15.77 -1.79 5.72
N GLY A 176 16.39 -2.86 6.18
CA GLY A 176 17.65 -2.88 6.94
C GLY A 176 17.48 -2.72 8.45
N ARG A 177 16.30 -2.43 8.95
CA ARG A 177 15.99 -2.35 10.38
C ARG A 177 15.57 -3.71 10.95
N LYS A 178 15.45 -3.78 12.29
CA LYS A 178 14.88 -4.94 12.99
C LYS A 178 13.59 -4.55 13.70
N GLY A 179 12.64 -5.50 13.80
CA GLY A 179 11.43 -5.32 14.60
C GLY A 179 10.43 -4.31 14.00
N CYS A 180 10.38 -4.17 12.69
CA CYS A 180 9.33 -3.40 12.02
C CYS A 180 7.99 -4.14 12.08
N PHE A 181 6.85 -3.42 12.14
CA PHE A 181 5.52 -4.03 12.05
C PHE A 181 5.37 -4.96 10.87
N GLU A 182 5.86 -4.58 9.69
CA GLU A 182 5.79 -5.38 8.46
C GLU A 182 6.28 -6.82 8.67
N THR A 183 7.29 -7.01 9.53
CA THR A 183 7.84 -8.35 9.78
C THR A 183 6.86 -9.30 10.45
N LEU A 184 5.73 -8.78 10.97
CA LEU A 184 4.67 -9.51 11.67
C LEU A 184 3.30 -9.39 11.00
N VAL A 185 2.95 -8.20 10.44
CA VAL A 185 1.60 -7.94 9.92
C VAL A 185 1.43 -8.22 8.43
N SER A 186 2.51 -8.36 7.65
CA SER A 186 2.46 -8.76 6.24
C SER A 186 2.13 -10.26 6.08
N GLY A 187 1.87 -10.72 4.85
CA GLY A 187 1.69 -12.14 4.56
C GLY A 187 2.87 -13.00 5.04
N PRO A 188 4.13 -12.70 4.65
CA PRO A 188 5.30 -13.34 5.23
C PRO A 188 5.41 -13.18 6.75
N GLY A 189 4.89 -12.09 7.31
CA GLY A 189 4.82 -11.88 8.77
C GLY A 189 3.88 -12.88 9.44
N MET A 190 2.70 -13.08 8.87
CA MET A 190 1.73 -14.08 9.37
C MET A 190 2.31 -15.51 9.30
N GLU A 191 3.06 -15.85 8.23
CA GLU A 191 3.77 -17.13 8.13
C GLU A 191 4.82 -17.31 9.24
N ARG A 192 5.55 -16.24 9.62
CA ARG A 192 6.50 -16.27 10.75
C ARG A 192 5.79 -16.50 12.08
N ILE A 193 4.64 -15.86 12.31
CA ILE A 193 3.83 -16.13 13.51
C ILE A 193 3.38 -17.59 13.51
N ALA A 194 2.92 -18.12 12.36
CA ALA A 194 2.54 -19.51 12.25
C ALA A 194 3.71 -20.47 12.58
N GLU A 195 4.89 -20.18 12.08
CA GLU A 195 6.10 -20.97 12.36
C GLU A 195 6.45 -20.98 13.86
N VAL A 196 6.34 -19.83 14.54
CA VAL A 196 6.56 -19.73 15.99
C VAL A 196 5.50 -20.51 16.79
N VAL A 197 4.24 -20.43 16.40
CA VAL A 197 3.12 -21.03 17.17
C VAL A 197 2.98 -22.53 16.91
N THR A 198 3.20 -22.97 15.66
CA THR A 198 2.91 -24.36 15.23
C THR A 198 4.15 -25.18 14.89
N GLY A 199 5.31 -24.54 14.78
CA GLY A 199 6.56 -25.18 14.31
C GLY A 199 6.63 -25.29 12.77
N HIS A 200 5.62 -24.80 12.03
CA HIS A 200 5.55 -24.92 10.58
C HIS A 200 5.22 -23.61 9.91
N LYS A 201 5.79 -23.35 8.73
CA LYS A 201 5.35 -22.27 7.85
C LYS A 201 4.02 -22.63 7.20
N ILE A 202 3.01 -21.81 7.41
CA ILE A 202 1.65 -22.02 6.88
C ILE A 202 1.24 -20.74 6.18
N SER A 203 0.74 -20.86 4.95
CA SER A 203 0.34 -19.70 4.16
C SER A 203 -0.87 -18.98 4.79
N PRO A 204 -1.00 -17.64 4.61
CA PRO A 204 -2.17 -16.91 5.09
C PRO A 204 -3.50 -17.49 4.57
N LEU A 205 -3.51 -17.99 3.35
CA LEU A 205 -4.70 -18.63 2.75
C LEU A 205 -5.08 -19.91 3.50
N ASP A 206 -4.10 -20.76 3.84
CA ASP A 206 -4.34 -22.00 4.57
C ASP A 206 -4.73 -21.72 6.03
N ILE A 207 -4.15 -20.67 6.64
CA ILE A 207 -4.56 -20.19 7.96
C ILE A 207 -6.03 -19.78 7.92
N ASP A 208 -6.43 -18.90 7.00
CA ASP A 208 -7.82 -18.46 6.90
C ASP A 208 -8.79 -19.62 6.63
N LYS A 209 -8.40 -20.59 5.80
CA LYS A 209 -9.23 -21.74 5.44
C LYS A 209 -9.49 -22.66 6.64
N ASN A 210 -8.48 -22.92 7.47
CA ASN A 210 -8.50 -23.99 8.46
C ASN A 210 -8.61 -23.51 9.92
N ARG A 211 -8.41 -22.20 10.22
CA ARG A 211 -8.36 -21.66 11.59
C ARG A 211 -9.59 -21.95 12.43
N THR A 212 -10.76 -22.10 11.83
CA THR A 212 -12.00 -22.39 12.57
C THR A 212 -12.07 -23.81 13.10
N THR A 213 -11.23 -24.72 12.62
CA THR A 213 -11.15 -26.13 13.00
C THR A 213 -9.82 -26.52 13.63
N ASP A 214 -8.84 -25.63 13.60
CA ASP A 214 -7.49 -25.83 14.15
C ASP A 214 -7.17 -24.73 15.18
N ALA A 215 -7.03 -25.13 16.44
CA ALA A 215 -6.78 -24.21 17.56
C ALA A 215 -5.42 -23.50 17.46
N GLY A 216 -4.41 -24.14 16.84
CA GLY A 216 -3.11 -23.52 16.59
C GLY A 216 -3.22 -22.38 15.58
N LEU A 217 -3.95 -22.61 14.49
CA LEU A 217 -4.19 -21.59 13.47
C LEU A 217 -5.11 -20.47 13.95
N GLU A 218 -6.08 -20.76 14.79
CA GLU A 218 -6.90 -19.73 15.44
C GLU A 218 -6.05 -18.85 16.39
N LYS A 219 -5.08 -19.45 17.09
CA LYS A 219 -4.10 -18.69 17.89
C LYS A 219 -3.24 -17.77 17.02
N VAL A 220 -2.75 -18.27 15.87
CA VAL A 220 -2.00 -17.46 14.88
C VAL A 220 -2.83 -16.26 14.43
N TRP A 221 -4.08 -16.50 14.03
CA TRP A 221 -5.01 -15.45 13.60
C TRP A 221 -5.20 -14.39 14.67
N LYS A 222 -5.45 -14.80 15.92
CA LYS A 222 -5.65 -13.87 17.04
C LYS A 222 -4.42 -13.01 17.29
N ILE A 223 -3.23 -13.62 17.36
CA ILE A 223 -1.96 -12.89 17.53
C ILE A 223 -1.77 -11.87 16.42
N TRP A 224 -2.02 -12.28 15.17
CA TRP A 224 -1.88 -11.42 14.02
C TRP A 224 -2.87 -10.25 14.07
N CYS A 225 -4.16 -10.49 14.40
CA CYS A 225 -5.16 -9.45 14.56
C CYS A 225 -4.81 -8.46 15.67
N ASP A 226 -4.27 -8.93 16.80
CA ASP A 226 -3.86 -8.06 17.90
C ASP A 226 -2.71 -7.14 17.49
N ILE A 227 -1.73 -7.65 16.71
CA ILE A 227 -0.62 -6.83 16.23
C ILE A 227 -1.07 -5.82 15.15
N VAL A 228 -1.98 -6.21 14.24
CA VAL A 228 -2.56 -5.29 13.26
C VAL A 228 -3.41 -4.23 13.95
N ALA A 229 -4.16 -4.60 14.99
CA ALA A 229 -4.93 -3.65 15.80
C ALA A 229 -4.04 -2.58 16.44
N GLU A 230 -2.88 -2.96 16.99
CA GLU A 230 -1.90 -2.00 17.52
C GLU A 230 -1.32 -1.09 16.45
N LEU A 231 -1.12 -1.59 15.22
CA LEU A 231 -0.74 -0.74 14.10
C LEU A 231 -1.83 0.28 13.78
N CYS A 232 -3.08 -0.15 13.71
CA CYS A 232 -4.24 0.73 13.49
C CYS A 232 -4.40 1.76 14.61
N LEU A 233 -4.26 1.35 15.89
CA LEU A 233 -4.28 2.26 17.03
C LEU A 233 -3.10 3.24 17.04
N THR A 234 -1.92 2.81 16.60
CA THR A 234 -0.77 3.73 16.44
C THR A 234 -1.07 4.80 15.40
N ILE A 235 -1.70 4.45 14.28
CA ILE A 235 -2.15 5.41 13.27
C ILE A 235 -3.21 6.34 13.87
N ASP A 236 -4.17 5.78 14.60
CA ASP A 236 -5.24 6.54 15.26
C ASP A 236 -4.68 7.56 16.25
N TYR A 237 -3.75 7.16 17.12
CA TYR A 237 -3.15 8.07 18.10
C TYR A 237 -2.28 9.19 17.49
N ILE A 238 -1.80 9.01 16.26
CA ILE A 238 -0.97 10.02 15.58
C ILE A 238 -1.82 11.01 14.79
N VAL A 239 -2.83 10.52 14.06
CA VAL A 239 -3.60 11.35 13.11
C VAL A 239 -5.10 11.33 13.32
N ASN A 240 -5.63 10.40 14.12
CA ASN A 240 -7.06 10.23 14.44
C ASN A 240 -7.95 10.30 13.18
N PRO A 241 -7.81 9.34 12.25
CA PRO A 241 -8.58 9.33 11.02
C PRO A 241 -10.04 8.95 11.29
N ASP A 242 -10.95 9.44 10.45
CA ASP A 242 -12.37 9.03 10.50
C ASP A 242 -12.53 7.54 10.15
N VAL A 243 -11.66 7.06 9.26
CA VAL A 243 -11.71 5.69 8.73
C VAL A 243 -10.33 5.17 8.37
N ILE A 244 -10.13 3.86 8.57
CA ILE A 244 -8.98 3.11 8.05
C ILE A 244 -9.48 2.16 6.97
N VAL A 245 -9.00 2.31 5.74
CA VAL A 245 -9.33 1.45 4.60
C VAL A 245 -8.29 0.34 4.48
N ILE A 246 -8.71 -0.90 4.60
CA ILE A 246 -7.84 -2.08 4.49
C ILE A 246 -7.84 -2.59 3.05
N GLY A 247 -6.66 -2.67 2.44
CA GLY A 247 -6.43 -3.26 1.12
C GLY A 247 -5.30 -4.29 1.14
N GLY A 248 -4.89 -4.72 -0.07
CA GLY A 248 -3.87 -5.75 -0.24
C GLY A 248 -4.41 -7.18 -0.15
N GLY A 249 -3.58 -8.17 -0.46
CA GLY A 249 -4.02 -9.57 -0.57
C GLY A 249 -4.66 -10.17 0.68
N LEU A 250 -4.20 -9.74 1.86
CA LEU A 250 -4.75 -10.22 3.13
C LEU A 250 -6.14 -9.64 3.43
N SER A 251 -6.55 -8.53 2.80
CA SER A 251 -7.90 -7.97 2.99
C SER A 251 -9.03 -8.93 2.60
N ASN A 252 -8.72 -9.95 1.79
CA ASN A 252 -9.67 -10.99 1.38
C ASN A 252 -9.92 -12.06 2.44
N MET A 253 -9.19 -12.05 3.56
CA MET A 253 -9.38 -13.04 4.63
C MET A 253 -10.72 -12.80 5.35
N ARG A 254 -11.40 -13.90 5.68
CA ARG A 254 -12.74 -13.87 6.29
C ARG A 254 -12.72 -13.14 7.63
N LYS A 255 -13.67 -12.22 7.83
CA LYS A 255 -13.86 -11.46 9.07
C LYS A 255 -12.67 -10.58 9.48
N ILE A 256 -11.79 -10.20 8.53
CA ILE A 256 -10.58 -9.44 8.85
C ILE A 256 -10.91 -8.12 9.58
N THR A 257 -11.80 -7.30 9.04
CA THR A 257 -12.15 -6.00 9.65
C THR A 257 -12.78 -6.16 11.02
N SER A 258 -13.73 -7.10 11.17
CA SER A 258 -14.40 -7.32 12.46
C SER A 258 -13.45 -7.87 13.53
N SER A 259 -12.53 -8.78 13.17
CA SER A 259 -11.56 -9.34 14.11
C SER A 259 -10.52 -8.30 14.54
N ILE A 260 -10.02 -7.48 13.62
CA ILE A 260 -9.08 -6.40 13.95
C ILE A 260 -9.80 -5.36 14.82
N LYS A 261 -11.05 -4.95 14.46
CA LYS A 261 -11.83 -3.99 15.23
C LYS A 261 -12.08 -4.46 16.66
N GLU A 262 -12.41 -5.73 16.85
CA GLU A 262 -12.56 -6.34 18.18
C GLU A 262 -11.28 -6.25 19.02
N SER A 263 -10.09 -6.47 18.41
CA SER A 263 -8.80 -6.32 19.08
C SER A 263 -8.48 -4.85 19.38
N MET A 264 -8.80 -3.91 18.47
CA MET A 264 -8.67 -2.47 18.71
C MET A 264 -9.54 -2.00 19.88
N GLU A 265 -10.81 -2.41 19.93
CA GLU A 265 -11.74 -2.04 21.00
C GLU A 265 -11.28 -2.51 22.38
N LYS A 266 -10.57 -3.64 22.46
CA LYS A 266 -9.98 -4.15 23.71
C LYS A 266 -8.73 -3.37 24.14
N ALA A 267 -7.94 -2.89 23.17
CA ALA A 267 -6.63 -2.27 23.41
C ALA A 267 -6.66 -0.72 23.45
N GLN A 268 -7.75 -0.10 22.98
CA GLN A 268 -7.88 1.35 22.88
C GLN A 268 -7.77 2.09 24.19
N LEU A 269 -7.55 3.40 24.14
CA LEU A 269 -7.71 4.30 25.28
C LEU A 269 -9.16 4.26 25.76
N LYS A 270 -9.35 3.90 27.03
CA LYS A 270 -10.68 3.65 27.59
C LYS A 270 -11.59 4.87 27.43
N GLY A 271 -12.70 4.68 26.72
CA GLY A 271 -13.76 5.68 26.56
C GLY A 271 -13.64 6.57 25.31
N PHE A 272 -12.66 6.34 24.43
CA PHE A 272 -12.46 7.18 23.23
C PHE A 272 -13.02 6.57 21.95
N GLY A 273 -13.22 5.27 21.87
CA GLY A 273 -13.64 4.61 20.63
C GLY A 273 -12.49 4.33 19.68
N VAL A 274 -12.79 3.79 18.50
CA VAL A 274 -11.85 3.48 17.43
C VAL A 274 -12.42 3.97 16.09
N PRO A 275 -11.59 4.33 15.09
CA PRO A 275 -12.08 4.73 13.78
C PRO A 275 -12.83 3.59 13.07
N ASP A 276 -13.60 3.94 12.05
CA ASP A 276 -14.20 2.93 11.20
C ASP A 276 -13.12 2.13 10.47
N LEU A 277 -13.35 0.83 10.34
CA LEU A 277 -12.45 -0.09 9.64
C LEU A 277 -13.22 -0.75 8.50
N ILE A 278 -12.87 -0.40 7.26
CA ILE A 278 -13.58 -0.85 6.06
C ILE A 278 -12.64 -1.51 5.05
N LEU A 279 -13.21 -2.32 4.16
CA LEU A 279 -12.46 -2.93 3.06
C LEU A 279 -12.44 -2.00 1.85
N ALA A 280 -11.32 -2.04 1.12
CA ALA A 280 -11.21 -1.39 -0.18
C ALA A 280 -12.21 -1.96 -1.18
N GLN A 281 -12.73 -1.11 -2.06
CA GLN A 281 -13.71 -1.50 -3.06
C GLN A 281 -13.06 -1.94 -4.38
N ASP A 282 -12.04 -1.25 -4.86
CA ASP A 282 -11.59 -1.30 -6.26
C ASP A 282 -10.21 -1.95 -6.50
N GLY A 283 -9.74 -2.78 -5.57
CA GLY A 283 -8.55 -3.65 -5.61
C GLY A 283 -7.48 -3.35 -6.68
N GLU A 284 -7.62 -3.89 -7.88
CA GLU A 284 -6.58 -3.81 -8.94
C GLU A 284 -6.50 -2.44 -9.67
N THR A 285 -7.54 -1.63 -9.69
CA THR A 285 -7.57 -0.34 -10.40
C THR A 285 -7.16 0.84 -9.52
N SER A 286 -7.18 0.69 -8.20
CA SER A 286 -6.95 1.76 -7.24
C SER A 286 -5.58 2.42 -7.39
N GLY A 287 -4.49 1.66 -7.62
CA GLY A 287 -3.14 2.19 -7.75
C GLY A 287 -3.00 3.16 -8.92
N ALA A 288 -3.38 2.73 -10.13
CA ALA A 288 -3.28 3.56 -11.33
C ALA A 288 -4.21 4.78 -11.26
N ARG A 289 -5.46 4.61 -10.76
CA ARG A 289 -6.42 5.71 -10.65
C ARG A 289 -5.98 6.78 -9.66
N GLY A 290 -5.50 6.38 -8.49
CA GLY A 290 -4.98 7.31 -7.49
C GLY A 290 -3.75 8.08 -7.98
N ALA A 291 -2.83 7.40 -8.69
CA ALA A 291 -1.68 8.05 -9.31
C ALA A 291 -2.11 9.07 -10.39
N ALA A 292 -3.06 8.69 -11.26
CA ALA A 292 -3.62 9.58 -12.28
C ALA A 292 -4.26 10.83 -11.64
N TYR A 293 -5.04 10.64 -10.58
CA TYR A 293 -5.69 11.74 -9.87
C TYR A 293 -4.69 12.68 -9.23
N ALA A 294 -3.64 12.15 -8.60
CA ALA A 294 -2.57 12.99 -8.06
C ALA A 294 -1.88 13.84 -9.14
N ALA A 295 -1.62 13.26 -10.31
CA ALA A 295 -1.04 13.99 -11.42
C ALA A 295 -1.99 15.07 -11.97
N TRP A 296 -3.28 14.77 -12.04
CA TRP A 296 -4.30 15.71 -12.47
C TRP A 296 -4.41 16.91 -11.52
N LEU A 297 -4.40 16.66 -10.19
CA LEU A 297 -4.35 17.73 -9.17
C LEU A 297 -3.10 18.60 -9.30
N GLN A 298 -1.93 17.97 -9.52
CA GLN A 298 -0.66 18.70 -9.64
C GLN A 298 -0.60 19.55 -10.90
N ALA A 299 -1.34 19.22 -11.94
CA ALA A 299 -1.47 20.00 -13.16
C ALA A 299 -2.40 21.25 -13.01
N GLY A 300 -2.89 21.55 -11.80
CA GLY A 300 -3.70 22.72 -11.52
C GLY A 300 -5.18 22.58 -11.85
N ASN A 301 -5.70 21.35 -11.94
CA ASN A 301 -7.10 21.06 -12.28
C ASN A 301 -8.01 20.84 -11.05
N ALA A 302 -7.74 21.48 -9.92
CA ALA A 302 -8.50 21.31 -8.68
C ALA A 302 -9.33 22.52 -8.33
#